data_8fa988a14c0287c279a90c2a0e48ca1b
#
_entry.id   8fa988a14c0287c279a90c2a0e48ca1b
#
_cell.length_a   1.000
_cell.length_b   1.000
_cell.length_c   1.000
_cell.angle_alpha   90.00
_cell.angle_beta   90.00
_cell.angle_gamma   90.00
#
_symmetry.space_group_name_H-M   'P 1'
#
loop_
_entity.id
_entity.type
_entity.pdbx_description
1 polymer ?
#
loop_
_entity_poly.entity_id
_entity_poly.type
_entity_poly.pdbx_seq_one_letter_code
_entity_poly.pdbx_strand_id
1 'polypeptide(L)'
;MPHDVEKHSHSLLPSDPELKVKALETALVKRGLIDPAALDEIIDTYQNKIGPKNGATIIAKALLDKNFKKALIGDPMQILEKHGFLGRQGEHIKVVENTPEVHNIVVCTLCSCYPWPLLGIPPT
;
A
#
# COMPACT_ATOMS: atom_id res chain seq x y z
N MET A 1 10.25 5.56 35.11
CA MET A 1 9.67 4.23 34.94
C MET A 1 10.25 3.65 33.67
N PRO A 2 10.94 2.52 33.69
CA PRO A 2 11.47 1.89 32.48
C PRO A 2 10.29 1.28 31.71
N HIS A 3 10.18 1.63 30.43
CA HIS A 3 9.31 0.93 29.52
C HIS A 3 9.84 -0.48 29.31
N ASP A 4 9.14 -1.48 29.82
CA ASP A 4 9.35 -2.85 29.44
C ASP A 4 9.07 -2.98 27.93
N VAL A 5 10.12 -3.14 27.18
CA VAL A 5 10.03 -3.56 25.78
C VAL A 5 9.66 -5.05 25.84
N GLU A 6 8.37 -5.36 25.73
CA GLU A 6 7.95 -6.75 25.53
C GLU A 6 8.70 -7.33 24.34
N LYS A 7 9.64 -8.21 24.64
CA LYS A 7 10.26 -9.07 23.65
C LYS A 7 9.17 -9.98 23.11
N HIS A 8 8.60 -9.62 21.96
CA HIS A 8 7.79 -10.55 21.20
C HIS A 8 8.66 -11.76 20.85
N SER A 9 8.53 -12.83 21.60
CA SER A 9 9.14 -14.09 21.25
C SER A 9 8.45 -14.58 19.98
N HIS A 10 9.15 -14.58 18.87
CA HIS A 10 8.67 -15.22 17.65
C HIS A 10 8.56 -16.72 17.92
N SER A 11 7.35 -17.17 18.25
CA SER A 11 7.05 -18.60 18.34
C SER A 11 7.25 -19.20 16.94
N LEU A 12 7.94 -20.33 16.88
CA LEU A 12 8.06 -21.12 15.64
C LEU A 12 6.74 -21.77 15.23
N LEU A 13 5.74 -21.73 16.12
CA LEU A 13 4.41 -22.25 15.86
C LEU A 13 3.52 -21.08 15.37
N PRO A 14 2.66 -21.33 14.35
CA PRO A 14 1.70 -20.33 13.89
C PRO A 14 0.76 -19.92 15.03
N SER A 15 0.41 -18.65 15.07
CA SER A 15 -0.57 -18.12 16.01
C SER A 15 -1.99 -18.66 15.69
N ASP A 16 -2.86 -18.64 16.66
CA ASP A 16 -4.28 -19.01 16.48
C ASP A 16 -4.97 -18.31 15.29
N PRO A 17 -4.80 -17.01 15.08
CA PRO A 17 -5.34 -16.32 13.89
C PRO A 17 -4.79 -16.86 12.57
N GLU A 18 -3.49 -17.15 12.50
CA GLU A 18 -2.87 -17.73 11.31
C GLU A 18 -3.42 -19.11 10.99
N LEU A 19 -3.61 -19.96 11.98
CA LEU A 19 -4.22 -21.27 11.83
C LEU A 19 -5.67 -21.18 11.34
N LYS A 20 -6.45 -20.24 11.87
CA LYS A 20 -7.84 -20.01 11.43
C LYS A 20 -7.91 -19.52 9.98
N VAL A 21 -7.04 -18.59 9.59
CA VAL A 21 -6.96 -18.11 8.21
C VAL A 21 -6.58 -19.25 7.28
N LYS A 22 -5.59 -20.07 7.63
CA LYS A 22 -5.17 -21.21 6.81
C LYS A 22 -6.25 -22.29 6.70
N ALA A 23 -6.99 -22.53 7.77
CA ALA A 23 -8.13 -23.47 7.74
C ALA A 23 -9.25 -22.96 6.83
N LEU A 24 -9.56 -21.67 6.89
CA LEU A 24 -10.55 -21.03 6.02
C LEU A 24 -10.14 -21.10 4.55
N GLU A 25 -8.91 -20.71 4.21
CA GLU A 25 -8.34 -20.82 2.88
C GLU A 25 -8.49 -22.25 2.34
N THR A 26 -8.04 -23.24 3.13
CA THR A 26 -8.11 -24.65 2.76
C THR A 26 -9.55 -25.10 2.50
N ALA A 27 -10.51 -24.67 3.30
CA ALA A 27 -11.90 -25.00 3.13
C ALA A 27 -12.51 -24.40 1.86
N LEU A 28 -12.14 -23.16 1.52
CA LEU A 28 -12.62 -22.46 0.33
C LEU A 28 -12.01 -23.01 -0.95
N VAL A 29 -10.72 -23.33 -0.94
CA VAL A 29 -10.03 -24.00 -2.05
C VAL A 29 -10.63 -25.36 -2.34
N LYS A 30 -10.86 -26.19 -1.31
CA LYS A 30 -11.48 -27.51 -1.46
C LYS A 30 -12.89 -27.46 -2.06
N ARG A 31 -13.59 -26.35 -1.87
CA ARG A 31 -14.92 -26.11 -2.45
C ARG A 31 -14.89 -25.45 -3.83
N GLY A 32 -13.72 -25.17 -4.35
CA GLY A 32 -13.54 -24.48 -5.63
C GLY A 32 -14.00 -23.02 -5.65
N LEU A 33 -14.10 -22.39 -4.48
CA LEU A 33 -14.53 -20.99 -4.34
C LEU A 33 -13.37 -20.00 -4.46
N ILE A 34 -12.15 -20.45 -4.24
CA ILE A 34 -10.92 -19.67 -4.35
C ILE A 34 -9.91 -20.46 -5.17
N ASP A 35 -9.27 -19.76 -6.12
CA ASP A 35 -8.08 -20.24 -6.80
C ASP A 35 -6.83 -19.82 -5.97
N PRO A 36 -6.02 -20.78 -5.51
CA PRO A 36 -4.79 -20.46 -4.77
C PRO A 36 -3.84 -19.53 -5.53
N ALA A 37 -3.72 -19.72 -6.85
CA ALA A 37 -2.84 -18.86 -7.65
C ALA A 37 -3.33 -17.41 -7.71
N ALA A 38 -4.64 -17.18 -7.73
CA ALA A 38 -5.20 -15.83 -7.65
C ALA A 38 -4.94 -15.19 -6.28
N LEU A 39 -5.00 -15.97 -5.20
CA LEU A 39 -4.70 -15.50 -3.86
C LEU A 39 -3.22 -15.11 -3.74
N ASP A 40 -2.32 -15.95 -4.23
CA ASP A 40 -0.87 -15.69 -4.22
C ASP A 40 -0.53 -14.44 -5.03
N GLU A 41 -1.15 -14.20 -6.18
CA GLU A 41 -0.96 -12.98 -6.98
C GLU A 41 -1.44 -11.72 -6.23
N ILE A 42 -2.53 -11.80 -5.49
CA ILE A 42 -3.01 -10.69 -4.66
C ILE A 42 -2.01 -10.40 -3.54
N ILE A 43 -1.53 -11.42 -2.85
CA ILE A 43 -0.54 -11.29 -1.78
C ILE A 43 0.75 -10.65 -2.33
N ASP A 44 1.29 -11.18 -3.43
CA ASP A 44 2.49 -10.62 -4.08
C ASP A 44 2.29 -9.16 -4.50
N THR A 45 1.11 -8.84 -5.03
CA THR A 45 0.78 -7.47 -5.41
C THR A 45 0.87 -6.53 -4.22
N TYR A 46 0.25 -6.86 -3.10
CA TYR A 46 0.26 -6.02 -1.90
C TYR A 46 1.61 -5.99 -1.18
N GLN A 47 2.38 -7.06 -1.23
CA GLN A 47 3.71 -7.10 -0.62
C GLN A 47 4.78 -6.37 -1.43
N ASN A 48 4.73 -6.46 -2.75
CA ASN A 48 5.87 -6.13 -3.60
C ASN A 48 5.58 -5.05 -4.65
N LYS A 49 4.33 -4.92 -5.13
CA LYS A 49 4.02 -4.08 -6.29
C LYS A 49 3.33 -2.76 -5.94
N ILE A 50 2.61 -2.70 -4.83
CA ILE A 50 1.91 -1.50 -4.37
C ILE A 50 2.29 -1.14 -2.94
N GLY A 51 1.93 0.07 -2.51
CA GLY A 51 2.10 0.52 -1.13
C GLY A 51 3.06 1.72 -0.98
N PRO A 52 3.36 2.12 0.26
CA PRO A 52 4.06 3.37 0.57
C PRO A 52 5.51 3.41 0.07
N LYS A 53 6.12 2.27 -0.22
CA LYS A 53 7.49 2.16 -0.75
C LYS A 53 7.65 2.91 -2.08
N ASN A 54 6.65 2.82 -2.96
CA ASN A 54 6.68 3.53 -4.25
C ASN A 54 6.64 5.04 -4.05
N GLY A 55 5.78 5.53 -3.15
CA GLY A 55 5.74 6.93 -2.77
C GLY A 55 7.04 7.42 -2.15
N ALA A 56 7.63 6.65 -1.24
CA ALA A 56 8.93 6.97 -0.64
C ALA A 56 10.04 7.09 -1.67
N THR A 57 10.07 6.21 -2.67
CA THR A 57 11.05 6.24 -3.77
C THR A 57 10.93 7.52 -4.59
N ILE A 58 9.71 7.92 -4.96
CA ILE A 58 9.45 9.15 -5.71
C ILE A 58 9.84 10.39 -4.90
N ILE A 59 9.49 10.43 -3.61
CA ILE A 59 9.83 11.54 -2.73
C ILE A 59 11.35 11.66 -2.57
N ALA A 60 12.05 10.56 -2.34
CA ALA A 60 13.51 10.56 -2.23
C ALA A 60 14.17 11.13 -3.50
N LYS A 61 13.69 10.73 -4.68
CA LYS A 61 14.18 11.28 -5.95
C LYS A 61 13.89 12.77 -6.08
N ALA A 62 12.70 13.22 -5.69
CA ALA A 62 12.33 14.63 -5.73
C ALA A 62 13.16 15.50 -4.78
N LEU A 63 13.61 14.95 -3.65
CA LEU A 63 14.50 15.66 -2.71
C LEU A 63 15.92 15.82 -3.26
N LEU A 64 16.37 14.89 -4.09
CA LEU A 64 17.71 14.89 -4.68
C LEU A 64 17.79 15.65 -5.99
N ASP A 65 16.69 15.73 -6.75
CA ASP A 65 16.63 16.35 -8.09
C ASP A 65 15.54 17.43 -8.13
N LYS A 66 15.97 18.69 -8.17
CA LYS A 66 15.08 19.86 -8.22
C LYS A 66 14.22 19.90 -9.51
N ASN A 67 14.76 19.43 -10.64
CA ASN A 67 14.02 19.42 -11.90
C ASN A 67 12.95 18.34 -11.87
N PHE A 68 13.28 17.16 -11.34
CA PHE A 68 12.32 16.11 -11.12
C PHE A 68 11.20 16.55 -10.14
N LYS A 69 11.55 17.20 -9.04
CA LYS A 69 10.59 17.75 -8.09
C LYS A 69 9.61 18.72 -8.78
N LYS A 70 10.13 19.65 -9.57
CA LYS A 70 9.31 20.62 -10.29
C LYS A 70 8.36 19.92 -11.28
N ALA A 71 8.84 18.93 -12.02
CA ALA A 71 8.02 18.15 -12.93
C ALA A 71 6.94 17.34 -12.17
N LEU A 72 7.29 16.72 -11.05
CA LEU A 72 6.38 15.95 -10.22
C LEU A 72 5.23 16.80 -9.64
N ILE A 73 5.52 18.04 -9.23
CA ILE A 73 4.50 18.98 -8.75
C ILE A 73 3.61 19.47 -9.89
N GLY A 74 4.19 19.69 -11.08
CA GLY A 74 3.49 20.19 -12.24
C GLY A 74 2.54 19.18 -12.89
N ASP A 75 3.00 17.97 -13.11
CA ASP A 75 2.22 16.88 -13.68
C ASP A 75 2.55 15.54 -12.99
N PRO A 76 1.97 15.30 -11.80
CA PRO A 76 2.25 14.07 -11.05
C PRO A 76 1.80 12.82 -11.78
N MET A 77 0.69 12.88 -12.55
CA MET A 77 0.16 11.72 -13.25
C MET A 77 1.15 11.19 -14.29
N GLN A 78 1.66 12.08 -15.15
CA GLN A 78 2.64 11.72 -16.17
C GLN A 78 3.93 11.13 -15.55
N ILE A 79 4.41 11.75 -14.47
CA ILE A 79 5.64 11.29 -13.80
C ILE A 79 5.44 9.92 -13.16
N LEU A 80 4.32 9.69 -12.49
CA LEU A 80 4.02 8.40 -11.84
C LEU A 80 3.78 7.30 -12.86
N GLU A 81 3.07 7.59 -13.95
CA GLU A 81 2.88 6.66 -15.07
C GLU A 81 4.22 6.22 -15.67
N LYS A 82 5.08 7.18 -15.97
CA LYS A 82 6.43 6.93 -16.52
C LYS A 82 7.30 6.05 -15.62
N HIS A 83 7.04 6.06 -14.31
CA HIS A 83 7.74 5.22 -13.34
C HIS A 83 7.00 3.91 -13.00
N GLY A 84 5.86 3.65 -13.62
CA GLY A 84 5.05 2.45 -13.38
C GLY A 84 4.38 2.43 -12.01
N PHE A 85 4.13 3.60 -11.42
CA PHE A 85 3.57 3.74 -10.08
C PHE A 85 2.10 4.17 -10.06
N LEU A 86 1.44 4.23 -11.20
CA LEU A 86 -0.01 4.34 -11.25
C LEU A 86 -0.61 2.97 -10.96
N GLY A 87 -1.31 2.89 -9.85
CA GLY A 87 -2.00 1.66 -9.45
C GLY A 87 -3.33 1.49 -10.18
N ARG A 88 -4.00 0.38 -9.88
CA ARG A 88 -5.37 0.09 -10.36
C ARG A 88 -6.42 1.04 -9.80
N GLN A 89 -6.04 1.84 -8.82
CA GLN A 89 -6.94 2.84 -8.20
C GLN A 89 -7.12 4.08 -9.06
N GLY A 90 -6.31 4.26 -10.09
CA GLY A 90 -6.52 5.09 -11.29
C GLY A 90 -6.86 6.56 -11.10
N GLU A 91 -6.63 7.08 -9.93
CA GLU A 91 -7.25 8.30 -9.50
C GLU A 91 -6.33 9.48 -9.76
N HIS A 92 -6.91 10.65 -9.60
CA HIS A 92 -6.17 11.89 -9.76
C HIS A 92 -5.27 12.13 -8.55
N ILE A 93 -3.97 11.94 -8.76
CA ILE A 93 -2.96 12.23 -7.75
C ILE A 93 -2.53 13.68 -7.87
N LYS A 94 -2.58 14.41 -6.77
CA LYS A 94 -2.04 15.75 -6.63
C LYS A 94 -0.88 15.71 -5.64
N VAL A 95 0.26 16.21 -6.07
CA VAL A 95 1.42 16.39 -5.19
C VAL A 95 1.37 17.78 -4.58
N VAL A 96 1.46 17.86 -3.27
CA VAL A 96 1.52 19.11 -2.52
C VAL A 96 2.82 19.16 -1.74
N GLU A 97 3.40 20.36 -1.62
CA GLU A 97 4.64 20.58 -0.90
C GLU A 97 4.37 21.34 0.40
N ASN A 98 5.01 20.92 1.47
CA ASN A 98 5.09 21.73 2.68
C ASN A 98 6.09 22.86 2.48
N THR A 99 5.70 24.07 2.87
CA THR A 99 6.56 25.26 2.87
C THR A 99 6.70 25.77 4.31
N PRO A 100 7.57 26.76 4.58
CA PRO A 100 7.62 27.37 5.89
C PRO A 100 6.29 27.96 6.37
N GLU A 101 5.41 28.35 5.43
CA GLU A 101 4.13 29.00 5.69
C GLU A 101 2.94 28.03 5.64
N VAL A 102 3.10 26.85 4.98
CA VAL A 102 2.02 25.91 4.74
C VAL A 102 2.45 24.51 5.14
N HIS A 103 1.72 23.92 6.07
CA HIS A 103 1.86 22.53 6.46
C HIS A 103 0.62 21.73 6.02
N ASN A 104 0.81 20.80 5.08
CA ASN A 104 -0.25 19.96 4.61
C ASN A 104 -0.40 18.74 5.53
N ILE A 105 -1.61 18.49 6.01
CA ILE A 105 -1.95 17.33 6.83
C ILE A 105 -2.83 16.42 6.00
N VAL A 106 -2.46 15.16 5.91
CA VAL A 106 -3.32 14.14 5.28
C VAL A 106 -4.30 13.64 6.31
N VAL A 107 -5.59 13.87 6.04
CA VAL A 107 -6.68 13.29 6.83
C VAL A 107 -7.30 12.17 6.02
N CYS A 108 -7.29 10.97 6.56
CA CYS A 108 -7.84 9.80 5.92
C CYS A 108 -8.85 9.14 6.84
N THR A 109 -9.99 8.71 6.30
CA THR A 109 -11.02 7.97 7.05
C THR A 109 -10.64 6.51 7.33
N LEU A 110 -9.41 6.13 7.06
CA LEU A 110 -8.80 4.83 7.30
C LEU A 110 -9.51 3.64 6.63
N CYS A 111 -8.82 3.06 5.67
CA CYS A 111 -9.06 1.71 5.14
C CYS A 111 -10.29 1.48 4.26
N SER A 112 -11.06 2.47 3.89
CA SER A 112 -12.09 2.26 2.86
C SER A 112 -11.49 2.10 1.46
N CYS A 113 -10.34 2.72 1.17
CA CYS A 113 -9.66 2.62 -0.12
C CYS A 113 -8.78 1.37 -0.28
N TYR A 114 -8.30 0.79 0.80
CA TYR A 114 -7.36 -0.32 0.76
C TYR A 114 -7.92 -1.57 0.05
N PRO A 115 -9.18 -2.01 0.31
CA PRO A 115 -9.75 -3.16 -0.35
C PRO A 115 -10.39 -2.86 -1.73
N TRP A 116 -10.48 -1.61 -2.16
CA TRP A 116 -11.17 -1.28 -3.43
C TRP A 116 -10.63 -1.99 -4.66
N PRO A 117 -9.30 -2.11 -4.86
CA PRO A 117 -8.77 -2.82 -6.02
C PRO A 117 -9.12 -4.30 -6.02
N LEU A 118 -9.35 -4.89 -4.83
CA LEU A 118 -9.74 -6.28 -4.66
C LEU A 118 -11.21 -6.50 -4.94
N LEU A 119 -12.05 -5.58 -4.48
CA LEU A 119 -13.50 -5.72 -4.54
C LEU A 119 -14.11 -5.12 -5.81
N GLY A 120 -13.33 -4.38 -6.61
CA GLY A 120 -13.83 -3.66 -7.76
C GLY A 120 -14.86 -2.58 -7.41
N ILE A 121 -14.81 -2.06 -6.18
CA ILE A 121 -15.74 -1.06 -5.68
C ILE A 121 -15.14 0.33 -5.94
N PRO A 122 -15.94 1.30 -6.42
CA PRO A 122 -15.46 2.66 -6.57
C PRO A 122 -15.18 3.32 -5.21
N PRO A 123 -14.27 4.30 -5.18
CA PRO A 123 -14.02 5.09 -3.99
C PRO A 123 -15.29 5.82 -3.53
N THR A 124 -15.54 5.75 -2.25
CA THR A 124 -16.62 6.49 -1.58
C THR A 124 -16.06 7.67 -0.82
#